data_ff487cacf4d50b148d985a09dd4018c8
#
_entry.id   ff487cacf4d50b148d985a09dd4018c8
#
_cell.length_a   1.000
_cell.length_b   1.000
_cell.length_c   1.000
_cell.angle_alpha   90.00
_cell.angle_beta   90.00
_cell.angle_gamma   90.00
#
_symmetry.space_group_name_H-M   'P 1'
#
loop_
_entity.id
_entity.type
_entity.pdbx_description
1 polymer ?
#
loop_
_entity_poly.entity_id
_entity_poly.type
_entity_poly.pdbx_seq_one_letter_code
_entity_poly.pdbx_strand_id
1 'polypeptide(L)'
;MKLFISCVLGLIFTTQAYAQLLIAPTRFVLDADTSVTEKIVVENNSDQPIRLEIKPIYRPVKASGLVRTDANIAQSEDIASWIKVSPPIIRELKPNQRRTVRLRMNALPADMADGEYRAYLWFSPIAKAAELSDIALSSSKTNSDGSAFQLNFHINSYVPVYVQKGEQVQDVKFACDNQRIKIRNDGNFQFTAKLNVDEHSEKVVLLRNAELTKPFPKGSKISLVQNEQPLYECVL
;
A
#
# COMPACT_ATOMS: atom_id res chain seq x y z
N MET A 1 32.33 -38.60 8.89
CA MET A 1 32.10 -37.64 9.98
C MET A 1 32.49 -36.19 9.63
N LYS A 2 33.42 -35.92 8.73
CA LYS A 2 33.79 -34.53 8.33
C LYS A 2 32.80 -33.83 7.37
N LEU A 3 32.02 -34.57 6.60
CA LEU A 3 31.01 -34.01 5.67
C LEU A 3 29.72 -33.51 6.36
N PHE A 4 29.36 -34.10 7.50
CA PHE A 4 28.16 -33.69 8.24
C PHE A 4 28.33 -32.36 9.00
N ILE A 5 29.55 -32.04 9.42
CA ILE A 5 29.84 -30.79 10.15
C ILE A 5 29.79 -29.59 9.20
N SER A 6 30.13 -29.75 7.92
CA SER A 6 30.08 -28.65 6.92
C SER A 6 28.65 -28.24 6.55
N CYS A 7 27.67 -29.15 6.59
CA CYS A 7 26.26 -28.86 6.30
C CYS A 7 25.57 -28.12 7.46
N VAL A 8 25.98 -28.33 8.71
CA VAL A 8 25.38 -27.68 9.88
C VAL A 8 25.85 -26.25 10.04
N LEU A 9 27.06 -25.91 9.58
CA LEU A 9 27.60 -24.55 9.65
C LEU A 9 26.99 -23.60 8.61
N GLY A 10 26.40 -24.14 7.53
CA GLY A 10 25.72 -23.33 6.49
C GLY A 10 24.31 -22.84 6.85
N LEU A 11 23.69 -23.37 7.90
CA LEU A 11 22.30 -23.04 8.28
C LEU A 11 22.17 -21.85 9.25
N ILE A 12 23.26 -21.23 9.68
CA ILE A 12 23.22 -20.21 10.77
C ILE A 12 23.14 -18.76 10.24
N PHE A 13 23.25 -18.54 8.93
CA PHE A 13 23.15 -17.20 8.34
C PHE A 13 21.78 -16.92 7.71
N THR A 14 20.71 -17.04 8.50
CA THR A 14 19.43 -16.41 8.12
C THR A 14 19.50 -14.95 8.50
N THR A 15 19.93 -14.08 7.58
CA THR A 15 19.79 -12.64 7.73
C THR A 15 18.31 -12.31 7.73
N GLN A 16 17.79 -11.93 8.88
CA GLN A 16 16.42 -11.43 9.00
C GLN A 16 16.36 -10.04 8.35
N ALA A 17 15.64 -9.93 7.23
CA ALA A 17 15.31 -8.63 6.64
C ALA A 17 14.21 -7.98 7.49
N TYR A 18 14.57 -7.01 8.31
CA TYR A 18 13.60 -6.19 9.04
C TYR A 18 13.12 -5.05 8.15
N ALA A 19 11.80 -4.83 8.08
CA ALA A 19 11.26 -3.61 7.51
C ALA A 19 11.72 -2.41 8.36
N GLN A 20 12.36 -1.41 7.73
CA GLN A 20 12.92 -0.25 8.42
C GLN A 20 11.87 0.61 9.12
N LEU A 21 10.66 0.70 8.54
CA LEU A 21 9.56 1.51 9.06
C LEU A 21 8.29 0.67 9.15
N LEU A 22 7.70 0.60 10.34
CA LEU A 22 6.38 0.03 10.56
C LEU A 22 5.35 1.15 10.61
N ILE A 23 4.24 1.00 9.89
CA ILE A 23 3.13 1.95 9.86
C ILE A 23 1.83 1.18 10.09
N ALA A 24 1.04 1.61 11.07
CA ALA A 24 -0.23 0.99 11.40
C ALA A 24 -1.30 2.06 11.76
N PRO A 25 -2.53 1.92 11.24
CA PRO A 25 -3.00 0.92 10.30
C PRO A 25 -2.47 1.13 8.89
N THR A 26 -2.57 0.12 8.03
CA THR A 26 -2.09 0.17 6.64
C THR A 26 -3.12 0.71 5.66
N ARG A 27 -4.32 1.09 6.14
CA ARG A 27 -5.45 1.55 5.32
C ARG A 27 -6.48 2.25 6.18
N PHE A 28 -7.17 3.25 5.60
CA PHE A 28 -8.34 3.90 6.16
C PHE A 28 -9.53 3.82 5.21
N VAL A 29 -10.72 3.63 5.78
CA VAL A 29 -12.00 3.82 5.11
C VAL A 29 -12.82 4.72 6.03
N LEU A 30 -13.12 5.93 5.57
CA LEU A 30 -13.73 7.00 6.35
C LEU A 30 -15.09 7.35 5.77
N ASP A 31 -15.98 7.82 6.64
CA ASP A 31 -17.26 8.39 6.26
C ASP A 31 -17.07 9.85 5.83
N ALA A 32 -17.64 10.21 4.69
CA ALA A 32 -17.57 11.57 4.14
C ALA A 32 -18.44 12.59 4.89
N ASP A 33 -19.52 12.17 5.52
CA ASP A 33 -20.53 13.03 6.12
C ASP A 33 -20.13 13.52 7.52
N THR A 34 -19.07 12.93 8.09
CA THR A 34 -18.59 13.26 9.43
C THR A 34 -17.15 13.78 9.42
N SER A 35 -16.84 14.69 10.37
CA SER A 35 -15.46 15.08 10.64
C SER A 35 -14.76 13.97 11.43
N VAL A 36 -13.67 13.45 10.91
CA VAL A 36 -12.95 12.29 11.46
C VAL A 36 -11.54 12.68 11.88
N THR A 37 -11.09 12.10 12.99
CA THR A 37 -9.70 12.17 13.43
C THR A 37 -9.20 10.79 13.75
N GLU A 38 -8.26 10.30 12.95
CA GLU A 38 -7.66 8.98 13.08
C GLU A 38 -6.21 9.04 13.56
N LYS A 39 -5.75 7.95 14.15
CA LYS A 39 -4.38 7.81 14.64
C LYS A 39 -3.60 6.82 13.78
N ILE A 40 -2.37 7.20 13.45
CA ILE A 40 -1.40 6.35 12.75
C ILE A 40 -0.21 6.23 13.67
N VAL A 41 0.20 5.01 13.93
CA VAL A 41 1.45 4.72 14.65
C VAL A 41 2.53 4.47 13.62
N VAL A 42 3.65 5.18 13.77
CA VAL A 42 4.87 4.92 13.01
C VAL A 42 5.96 4.48 13.98
N GLU A 43 6.70 3.44 13.61
CA GLU A 43 7.79 2.87 14.43
C GLU A 43 9.02 2.67 13.55
N ASN A 44 10.15 3.08 14.07
CA ASN A 44 11.44 2.88 13.41
C ASN A 44 12.06 1.55 13.87
N ASN A 45 12.04 0.56 13.00
CA ASN A 45 12.64 -0.76 13.28
C ASN A 45 14.10 -0.86 12.75
N SER A 46 14.66 0.24 12.23
CA SER A 46 16.07 0.27 11.87
C SER A 46 16.97 0.58 13.07
N ASP A 47 18.25 0.38 12.92
CA ASP A 47 19.30 0.70 13.89
C ASP A 47 19.73 2.18 13.88
N GLN A 48 19.24 2.97 12.91
CA GLN A 48 19.57 4.38 12.75
C GLN A 48 18.36 5.28 12.98
N PRO A 49 18.54 6.49 13.55
CA PRO A 49 17.47 7.46 13.65
C PRO A 49 17.07 7.98 12.27
N ILE A 50 15.77 8.03 11.99
CA ILE A 50 15.24 8.53 10.73
C ILE A 50 14.50 9.86 10.92
N ARG A 51 14.56 10.72 9.90
CA ARG A 51 13.67 11.87 9.74
C ARG A 51 12.59 11.50 8.75
N LEU A 52 11.33 11.77 9.06
CA LEU A 52 10.20 11.32 8.28
C LEU A 52 9.31 12.50 7.88
N GLU A 53 9.06 12.68 6.60
CA GLU A 53 8.05 13.58 6.07
C GLU A 53 6.77 12.81 5.76
N ILE A 54 5.60 13.42 6.07
CA ILE A 54 4.30 12.79 5.88
C ILE A 54 3.40 13.79 5.17
N LYS A 55 2.89 13.41 3.98
CA LYS A 55 2.02 14.27 3.16
C LYS A 55 0.81 13.49 2.66
N PRO A 56 -0.38 14.08 2.67
CA PRO A 56 -1.48 13.59 1.84
C PRO A 56 -1.19 13.92 0.38
N ILE A 57 -1.30 12.92 -0.48
CA ILE A 57 -1.13 13.05 -1.93
C ILE A 57 -2.18 12.22 -2.65
N TYR A 58 -2.47 12.56 -3.88
CA TYR A 58 -3.28 11.73 -4.78
C TYR A 58 -2.39 11.00 -5.78
N ARG A 59 -2.79 9.78 -6.13
CA ARG A 59 -2.20 8.98 -7.20
C ARG A 59 -3.30 8.28 -7.97
N PRO A 60 -3.41 8.49 -9.28
CA PRO A 60 -4.42 7.80 -10.09
C PRO A 60 -4.14 6.30 -10.15
N VAL A 61 -5.20 5.52 -10.30
CA VAL A 61 -5.14 4.06 -10.41
C VAL A 61 -5.58 3.66 -11.80
N LYS A 62 -4.87 2.72 -12.43
CA LYS A 62 -5.28 2.10 -13.69
C LYS A 62 -6.47 1.17 -13.46
N ALA A 63 -7.21 0.83 -14.51
CA ALA A 63 -8.29 -0.16 -14.44
C ALA A 63 -7.80 -1.51 -13.87
N SER A 64 -6.55 -1.89 -14.09
CA SER A 64 -5.91 -3.07 -13.50
C SER A 64 -5.66 -2.97 -11.98
N GLY A 65 -6.04 -1.88 -11.31
CA GLY A 65 -5.81 -1.66 -9.90
C GLY A 65 -4.39 -1.18 -9.54
N LEU A 66 -3.50 -1.00 -10.52
CA LEU A 66 -2.14 -0.52 -10.28
C LEU A 66 -2.11 0.99 -10.10
N VAL A 67 -1.48 1.44 -9.01
CA VAL A 67 -1.26 2.87 -8.73
C VAL A 67 -0.22 3.44 -9.69
N ARG A 68 -0.52 4.59 -10.29
CA ARG A 68 0.41 5.34 -11.13
C ARG A 68 1.21 6.30 -10.25
N THR A 69 2.52 6.11 -10.18
CA THR A 69 3.41 6.97 -9.42
C THR A 69 3.95 8.15 -10.24
N ASP A 70 3.84 8.05 -11.56
CA ASP A 70 4.38 8.99 -12.57
C ASP A 70 3.40 10.11 -12.97
N ALA A 71 2.13 10.00 -12.58
CA ALA A 71 1.09 10.93 -13.01
C ALA A 71 0.63 11.85 -11.87
N ASN A 72 0.67 13.14 -12.13
CA ASN A 72 0.16 14.21 -11.25
C ASN A 72 -1.13 14.79 -11.86
N ILE A 73 -2.08 13.90 -12.20
CA ILE A 73 -3.35 14.28 -12.85
C ILE A 73 -4.41 14.32 -11.75
N ALA A 74 -4.92 15.52 -11.48
CA ALA A 74 -6.09 15.67 -10.61
C ALA A 74 -7.30 14.95 -11.24
N GLN A 75 -8.00 14.17 -10.44
CA GLN A 75 -9.25 13.50 -10.85
C GLN A 75 -10.35 13.88 -9.87
N SER A 76 -11.61 13.70 -10.27
CA SER A 76 -12.78 14.01 -9.44
C SER A 76 -12.82 13.28 -8.10
N GLU A 77 -12.08 12.19 -7.97
CA GLU A 77 -11.97 11.39 -6.74
C GLU A 77 -10.82 11.85 -5.81
N ASP A 78 -10.04 12.87 -6.19
CA ASP A 78 -8.91 13.37 -5.38
C ASP A 78 -9.40 14.17 -4.19
N ILE A 79 -9.06 13.70 -2.98
CA ILE A 79 -9.35 14.37 -1.72
C ILE A 79 -8.09 14.69 -0.91
N ALA A 80 -6.91 14.65 -1.50
CA ALA A 80 -5.67 14.89 -0.76
C ALA A 80 -5.65 16.24 -0.03
N SER A 81 -6.24 17.28 -0.63
CA SER A 81 -6.34 18.62 -0.04
C SER A 81 -7.26 18.70 1.19
N TRP A 82 -8.19 17.76 1.35
CA TRP A 82 -9.14 17.70 2.49
C TRP A 82 -8.54 17.03 3.72
N ILE A 83 -7.42 16.34 3.55
CA ILE A 83 -6.74 15.58 4.61
C ILE A 83 -5.64 16.46 5.21
N LYS A 84 -5.63 16.55 6.54
CA LYS A 84 -4.56 17.20 7.31
C LYS A 84 -3.84 16.17 8.16
N VAL A 85 -2.52 16.31 8.24
CA VAL A 85 -1.64 15.42 9.00
C VAL A 85 -0.89 16.22 10.06
N SER A 86 -0.79 15.67 11.27
CA SER A 86 -0.05 16.32 12.37
C SER A 86 0.66 15.29 13.23
N PRO A 87 1.99 15.42 13.42
CA PRO A 87 2.90 16.35 12.75
C PRO A 87 3.17 15.95 11.29
N PRO A 88 3.38 16.90 10.36
CA PRO A 88 3.74 16.58 8.97
C PRO A 88 5.21 16.18 8.83
N ILE A 89 6.04 16.50 9.82
CA ILE A 89 7.45 16.12 9.86
C ILE A 89 7.79 15.59 11.26
N ILE A 90 8.33 14.40 11.32
CA ILE A 90 9.00 13.86 12.49
C ILE A 90 10.49 14.09 12.29
N ARG A 91 11.07 15.06 13.03
CA ARG A 91 12.47 15.46 12.86
C ARG A 91 13.45 14.37 13.21
N GLU A 92 13.12 13.56 14.21
CA GLU A 92 13.89 12.41 14.65
C GLU A 92 12.98 11.33 15.21
N LEU A 93 13.08 10.13 14.65
CA LEU A 93 12.47 8.91 15.14
C LEU A 93 13.62 7.93 15.43
N LYS A 94 13.95 7.76 16.72
CA LYS A 94 15.06 6.91 17.17
C LYS A 94 14.77 5.43 16.89
N PRO A 95 15.79 4.56 16.85
CA PRO A 95 15.60 3.12 16.79
C PRO A 95 14.58 2.63 17.83
N ASN A 96 13.66 1.75 17.42
CA ASN A 96 12.57 1.20 18.23
C ASN A 96 11.61 2.23 18.84
N GLN A 97 11.69 3.48 18.40
CA GLN A 97 10.77 4.53 18.86
C GLN A 97 9.48 4.52 18.08
N ARG A 98 8.36 4.69 18.80
CA ARG A 98 7.02 4.89 18.24
C ARG A 98 6.59 6.35 18.34
N ARG A 99 5.89 6.83 17.31
CA ARG A 99 5.23 8.13 17.29
C ARG A 99 3.83 8.00 16.73
N THR A 100 2.91 8.77 17.30
CA THR A 100 1.55 8.88 16.79
C THR A 100 1.44 10.09 15.89
N VAL A 101 0.93 9.87 14.69
CA VAL A 101 0.54 10.88 13.71
C VAL A 101 -0.98 10.93 13.67
N ARG A 102 -1.56 12.10 13.63
CA ARG A 102 -3.01 12.28 13.50
C ARG A 102 -3.36 12.65 12.07
N LEU A 103 -4.29 11.90 11.49
CA LEU A 103 -4.98 12.24 10.27
C LEU A 103 -6.29 12.90 10.66
N ARG A 104 -6.57 14.08 10.12
CA ARG A 104 -7.86 14.77 10.29
C ARG A 104 -8.45 15.10 8.93
N MET A 105 -9.73 14.81 8.79
CA MET A 105 -10.55 15.19 7.65
C MET A 105 -11.82 15.85 8.17
N ASN A 106 -12.21 16.97 7.59
CA ASN A 106 -13.53 17.54 7.82
C ASN A 106 -14.56 16.84 6.95
N ALA A 107 -15.83 16.87 7.33
CA ALA A 107 -16.92 16.42 6.47
C ALA A 107 -16.79 17.03 5.07
N LEU A 108 -17.07 16.24 4.04
CA LEU A 108 -17.08 16.72 2.66
C LEU A 108 -18.36 17.56 2.40
N PRO A 109 -18.33 18.50 1.45
CA PRO A 109 -19.51 19.27 1.07
C PRO A 109 -20.68 18.37 0.63
N ALA A 110 -21.90 18.80 0.98
CA ALA A 110 -23.10 18.05 0.66
C ALA A 110 -23.35 17.94 -0.86
N ASP A 111 -22.88 18.92 -1.64
CA ASP A 111 -22.99 18.98 -3.10
C ASP A 111 -21.97 18.12 -3.85
N MET A 112 -21.00 17.52 -3.16
CA MET A 112 -20.12 16.55 -3.78
C MET A 112 -20.92 15.30 -4.15
N ALA A 113 -20.63 14.71 -5.32
CA ALA A 113 -21.30 13.52 -5.82
C ALA A 113 -21.09 12.30 -4.90
N ASP A 114 -22.07 11.41 -4.85
CA ASP A 114 -21.93 10.13 -4.14
C ASP A 114 -20.86 9.26 -4.81
N GLY A 115 -20.09 8.56 -3.97
CA GLY A 115 -19.02 7.69 -4.44
C GLY A 115 -17.84 7.61 -3.48
N GLU A 116 -16.84 6.81 -3.86
CA GLU A 116 -15.61 6.66 -3.11
C GLU A 116 -14.55 7.62 -3.63
N TYR A 117 -14.04 8.44 -2.72
CA TYR A 117 -12.93 9.37 -2.92
C TYR A 117 -11.65 8.76 -2.37
N ARG A 118 -10.49 9.26 -2.82
CA ARG A 118 -9.23 8.62 -2.50
C ARG A 118 -8.07 9.59 -2.35
N ALA A 119 -7.20 9.28 -1.39
CA ALA A 119 -5.87 9.87 -1.25
C ALA A 119 -4.90 8.81 -0.69
N TYR A 120 -3.64 9.18 -0.61
CA TYR A 120 -2.61 8.40 0.05
C TYR A 120 -1.88 9.28 1.05
N LEU A 121 -1.57 8.72 2.21
CA LEU A 121 -0.56 9.30 3.08
C LEU A 121 0.81 8.78 2.62
N TRP A 122 1.61 9.67 2.11
CA TRP A 122 2.97 9.38 1.69
C TRP A 122 3.93 9.62 2.85
N PHE A 123 4.64 8.56 3.22
CA PHE A 123 5.69 8.58 4.23
C PHE A 123 7.03 8.48 3.53
N SER A 124 7.84 9.52 3.65
CA SER A 124 9.14 9.61 2.99
C SER A 124 10.24 9.82 4.03
N PRO A 125 11.16 8.87 4.18
CA PRO A 125 12.38 9.11 4.91
C PRO A 125 13.19 10.21 4.22
N ILE A 126 13.68 11.18 4.99
CA ILE A 126 14.53 12.28 4.50
C ILE A 126 15.97 11.98 4.95
N ALA A 127 16.89 11.89 3.99
CA ALA A 127 18.30 11.76 4.30
C ALA A 127 18.80 12.97 5.09
N LYS A 128 19.66 12.74 6.09
CA LYS A 128 20.33 13.85 6.77
C LYS A 128 21.37 14.46 5.82
N ALA A 129 21.51 15.78 5.87
CA ALA A 129 22.51 16.49 5.05
C ALA A 129 23.95 15.99 5.29
N ALA A 130 24.25 15.49 6.48
CA ALA A 130 25.54 14.89 6.81
C ALA A 130 25.82 13.61 6.01
N GLU A 131 24.80 12.76 5.76
CA GLU A 131 24.95 11.54 4.97
C GLU A 131 25.28 11.84 3.50
N LEU A 132 24.73 12.93 2.96
CA LEU A 132 25.03 13.39 1.60
C LEU A 132 26.47 13.92 1.47
N SER A 133 27.00 14.58 2.51
CA SER A 133 28.38 15.06 2.52
C SER A 133 29.40 13.92 2.68
N ASP A 134 29.07 12.89 3.47
CA ASP A 134 29.95 11.73 3.65
C ASP A 134 30.03 10.86 2.40
N ILE A 135 28.94 10.75 1.64
CA ILE A 135 28.93 10.09 0.33
C ILE A 135 29.78 10.86 -0.67
N ALA A 136 29.69 12.19 -0.70
CA ALA A 136 30.50 13.04 -1.57
C ALA A 136 31.99 13.00 -1.20
N LEU A 137 32.32 12.95 0.08
CA LEU A 137 33.70 12.86 0.58
C LEU A 137 34.31 11.45 0.40
N SER A 138 33.49 10.40 0.49
CA SER A 138 33.97 9.03 0.22
C SER A 138 34.26 8.78 -1.24
N SER A 139 33.62 9.52 -2.15
CA SER A 139 33.90 9.46 -3.59
C SER A 139 35.22 10.13 -3.99
N SER A 140 35.81 10.94 -3.12
CA SER A 140 37.06 11.69 -3.40
C SER A 140 38.34 11.08 -2.83
N LYS A 141 38.21 9.97 -2.03
CA LYS A 141 39.40 9.23 -1.56
C LYS A 141 39.67 8.03 -2.45
N THR A 142 40.37 8.28 -3.55
CA THR A 142 41.02 7.25 -4.35
C THR A 142 42.19 6.68 -3.57
N ASN A 143 41.99 5.67 -2.75
CA ASN A 143 43.06 4.78 -2.31
C ASN A 143 42.92 3.46 -3.05
N SER A 144 43.95 3.12 -3.78
CA SER A 144 44.20 1.88 -4.47
C SER A 144 44.11 0.69 -3.50
N ASP A 145 42.98 0.06 -3.41
CA ASP A 145 42.66 -1.34 -3.09
C ASP A 145 41.26 -1.45 -2.48
N GLY A 146 40.30 -1.89 -3.31
CA GLY A 146 38.96 -2.21 -2.89
C GLY A 146 37.95 -1.07 -2.97
N SER A 147 37.23 -0.97 -4.09
CA SER A 147 36.08 -0.06 -4.21
C SER A 147 34.97 -0.50 -3.25
N ALA A 148 34.82 0.18 -2.13
CA ALA A 148 33.65 0.00 -1.26
C ALA A 148 32.45 0.72 -1.90
N PHE A 149 31.46 -0.05 -2.37
CA PHE A 149 30.21 0.48 -2.90
C PHE A 149 29.15 0.44 -1.80
N GLN A 150 28.67 1.62 -1.37
CA GLN A 150 27.60 1.73 -0.38
C GLN A 150 26.30 2.11 -1.07
N LEU A 151 25.29 1.24 -0.98
CA LEU A 151 23.94 1.47 -1.47
C LEU A 151 23.02 1.90 -0.32
N ASN A 152 22.51 3.13 -0.40
CA ASN A 152 21.48 3.62 0.51
C ASN A 152 20.13 3.60 -0.18
N PHE A 153 19.20 2.78 0.32
CA PHE A 153 17.84 2.69 -0.18
C PHE A 153 16.89 3.53 0.68
N HIS A 154 16.17 4.45 0.04
CA HIS A 154 15.06 5.16 0.67
C HIS A 154 13.74 4.58 0.16
N ILE A 155 12.98 3.92 1.04
CA ILE A 155 11.69 3.32 0.70
C ILE A 155 10.58 4.26 1.12
N ASN A 156 9.85 4.78 0.14
CA ASN A 156 8.62 5.54 0.39
C ASN A 156 7.47 4.58 0.64
N SER A 157 6.68 4.86 1.68
CA SER A 157 5.48 4.08 2.01
C SER A 157 4.21 4.88 1.73
N TYR A 158 3.17 4.21 1.25
CA TYR A 158 1.88 4.81 0.92
C TYR A 158 0.78 4.10 1.68
N VAL A 159 0.04 4.83 2.52
CA VAL A 159 -1.14 4.32 3.21
C VAL A 159 -2.37 4.89 2.51
N PRO A 160 -3.21 4.05 1.88
CA PRO A 160 -4.41 4.52 1.20
C PRO A 160 -5.47 4.99 2.22
N VAL A 161 -6.12 6.09 1.86
CA VAL A 161 -7.27 6.67 2.55
C VAL A 161 -8.42 6.72 1.56
N TYR A 162 -9.47 5.97 1.83
CA TYR A 162 -10.73 5.95 1.08
C TYR A 162 -11.77 6.71 1.90
N VAL A 163 -12.55 7.53 1.23
CA VAL A 163 -13.65 8.29 1.85
C VAL A 163 -14.91 8.00 1.08
N GLN A 164 -15.92 7.47 1.76
CA GLN A 164 -17.16 7.00 1.16
C GLN A 164 -18.29 8.00 1.45
N LYS A 165 -18.97 8.46 0.40
CA LYS A 165 -20.09 9.40 0.44
C LYS A 165 -21.33 8.79 -0.17
N GLY A 166 -22.46 8.94 0.53
CA GLY A 166 -23.76 8.43 0.09
C GLY A 166 -23.90 6.91 0.22
N GLU A 167 -24.91 6.35 -0.43
CA GLU A 167 -25.21 4.93 -0.38
C GLU A 167 -24.36 4.11 -1.35
N GLN A 168 -24.01 2.90 -0.94
CA GLN A 168 -23.28 1.97 -1.79
C GLN A 168 -24.19 1.40 -2.87
N VAL A 169 -23.84 1.63 -4.13
CA VAL A 169 -24.42 0.97 -5.29
C VAL A 169 -23.42 -0.07 -5.77
N GLN A 170 -23.76 -1.35 -5.60
CA GLN A 170 -22.93 -2.45 -6.04
C GLN A 170 -23.31 -2.86 -7.47
N ASP A 171 -22.36 -2.77 -8.40
CA ASP A 171 -22.49 -3.27 -9.77
C ASP A 171 -21.18 -4.01 -10.12
N VAL A 172 -21.19 -5.33 -9.97
CA VAL A 172 -20.04 -6.19 -10.24
C VAL A 172 -20.38 -7.15 -11.37
N LYS A 173 -19.57 -7.11 -12.42
CA LYS A 173 -19.68 -8.01 -13.56
C LYS A 173 -18.64 -9.11 -13.45
N PHE A 174 -19.07 -10.34 -13.67
CA PHE A 174 -18.24 -11.52 -13.65
C PHE A 174 -18.41 -12.28 -14.97
N ALA A 175 -17.30 -12.70 -15.56
CA ALA A 175 -17.29 -13.53 -16.75
C ALA A 175 -16.23 -14.61 -16.64
N CYS A 176 -16.55 -15.80 -17.12
CA CYS A 176 -15.65 -16.92 -17.29
C CYS A 176 -15.57 -17.26 -18.77
N ASP A 177 -14.41 -17.14 -19.35
CA ASP A 177 -14.18 -17.43 -20.77
C ASP A 177 -12.70 -17.80 -21.04
N ASN A 178 -12.47 -18.76 -21.95
CA ASN A 178 -11.14 -19.11 -22.46
C ASN A 178 -10.08 -19.32 -21.36
N GLN A 179 -10.40 -20.08 -20.31
CA GLN A 179 -9.51 -20.35 -19.17
C GLN A 179 -9.12 -19.07 -18.40
N ARG A 180 -10.00 -18.07 -18.41
CA ARG A 180 -9.81 -16.83 -17.67
C ARG A 180 -11.10 -16.44 -16.97
N ILE A 181 -10.93 -15.81 -15.81
CA ILE A 181 -12.00 -15.04 -15.20
C ILE A 181 -11.75 -13.57 -15.41
N LYS A 182 -12.83 -12.83 -15.52
CA LYS A 182 -12.84 -11.39 -15.57
C LYS A 182 -13.84 -10.87 -14.55
N ILE A 183 -13.38 -10.04 -13.61
CA ILE A 183 -14.22 -9.42 -12.58
C ILE A 183 -14.04 -7.91 -12.73
N ARG A 184 -15.15 -7.18 -12.92
CA ARG A 184 -15.14 -5.73 -13.04
C ARG A 184 -16.11 -5.11 -12.04
N ASN A 185 -15.64 -4.09 -11.35
CA ASN A 185 -16.46 -3.31 -10.43
C ASN A 185 -16.89 -1.99 -11.09
N ASP A 186 -18.15 -1.93 -11.53
CA ASP A 186 -18.79 -0.72 -12.07
C ASP A 186 -19.58 0.04 -10.98
N GLY A 187 -19.57 -0.45 -9.72
CA GLY A 187 -20.18 0.20 -8.57
C GLY A 187 -19.46 1.48 -8.15
N ASN A 188 -20.09 2.24 -7.26
CA ASN A 188 -19.58 3.53 -6.80
C ASN A 188 -18.54 3.42 -5.66
N PHE A 189 -18.45 2.27 -4.96
CA PHE A 189 -17.49 1.99 -3.91
C PHE A 189 -16.58 0.82 -4.29
N GLN A 190 -15.49 0.63 -3.55
CA GLN A 190 -14.67 -0.56 -3.67
C GLN A 190 -15.48 -1.82 -3.35
N PHE A 191 -15.22 -2.87 -4.10
CA PHE A 191 -15.81 -4.17 -3.93
C PHE A 191 -14.82 -5.13 -3.26
N THR A 192 -15.26 -5.87 -2.26
CA THR A 192 -14.45 -6.88 -1.59
C THR A 192 -15.20 -8.21 -1.58
N ALA A 193 -14.52 -9.27 -2.00
CA ALA A 193 -15.06 -10.63 -2.01
C ALA A 193 -13.94 -11.65 -1.79
N LYS A 194 -14.32 -12.91 -1.59
CA LYS A 194 -13.42 -14.06 -1.65
C LYS A 194 -13.57 -14.73 -3.02
N LEU A 195 -12.46 -14.92 -3.69
CA LEU A 195 -12.38 -15.74 -4.90
C LEU A 195 -11.89 -17.13 -4.49
N ASN A 196 -12.77 -18.11 -4.61
CA ASN A 196 -12.41 -19.50 -4.39
C ASN A 196 -12.10 -20.16 -5.73
N VAL A 197 -11.02 -20.89 -5.79
CA VAL A 197 -10.58 -21.65 -6.95
C VAL A 197 -10.21 -23.05 -6.46
N ASP A 198 -11.05 -24.02 -6.78
CA ASP A 198 -10.95 -25.38 -6.24
C ASP A 198 -10.87 -25.37 -4.70
N GLU A 199 -9.74 -25.76 -4.10
CA GLU A 199 -9.52 -25.77 -2.64
C GLU A 199 -8.85 -24.48 -2.13
N HIS A 200 -8.49 -23.54 -2.99
CA HIS A 200 -7.80 -22.31 -2.63
C HIS A 200 -8.76 -21.14 -2.53
N SER A 201 -8.54 -20.27 -1.56
CA SER A 201 -9.31 -19.06 -1.37
C SER A 201 -8.41 -17.85 -1.24
N GLU A 202 -8.71 -16.81 -2.01
CA GLU A 202 -7.99 -15.52 -1.92
C GLU A 202 -8.98 -14.36 -1.76
N LYS A 203 -8.56 -13.33 -1.03
CA LYS A 203 -9.33 -12.09 -0.91
C LYS A 203 -9.09 -11.23 -2.15
N VAL A 204 -10.16 -10.84 -2.83
CA VAL A 204 -10.14 -9.90 -3.94
C VAL A 204 -10.70 -8.57 -3.47
N VAL A 205 -9.99 -7.48 -3.78
CA VAL A 205 -10.44 -6.10 -3.56
C VAL A 205 -10.34 -5.36 -4.88
N LEU A 206 -11.46 -4.90 -5.42
CA LEU A 206 -11.53 -4.12 -6.64
C LEU A 206 -11.97 -2.70 -6.30
N LEU A 207 -11.15 -1.73 -6.65
CA LEU A 207 -11.52 -0.32 -6.55
C LEU A 207 -12.63 -0.01 -7.57
N ARG A 208 -13.29 1.12 -7.41
CA ARG A 208 -14.26 1.62 -8.38
C ARG A 208 -13.65 1.68 -9.79
N ASN A 209 -14.36 1.18 -10.79
CA ASN A 209 -13.91 1.08 -12.19
C ASN A 209 -12.70 0.18 -12.42
N ALA A 210 -12.31 -0.64 -11.42
CA ALA A 210 -11.21 -1.58 -11.58
C ALA A 210 -11.69 -2.92 -12.15
N GLU A 211 -10.75 -3.57 -12.83
CA GLU A 211 -10.94 -4.87 -13.47
C GLU A 211 -9.82 -5.82 -13.09
N LEU A 212 -10.18 -7.04 -12.72
CA LEU A 212 -9.25 -8.15 -12.50
C LEU A 212 -9.45 -9.19 -13.60
N THR A 213 -8.38 -9.54 -14.28
CA THR A 213 -8.35 -10.68 -15.21
C THR A 213 -7.28 -11.66 -14.75
N LYS A 214 -7.67 -12.92 -14.49
CA LYS A 214 -6.75 -13.99 -14.08
C LYS A 214 -6.94 -15.25 -14.92
N PRO A 215 -5.85 -15.89 -15.41
CA PRO A 215 -5.90 -17.20 -16.05
C PRO A 215 -5.95 -18.32 -15.00
N PHE A 216 -6.67 -19.40 -15.31
CA PHE A 216 -6.72 -20.62 -14.51
C PHE A 216 -6.73 -21.85 -15.41
N PRO A 217 -6.33 -23.03 -14.92
CA PRO A 217 -6.39 -24.28 -15.68
C PRO A 217 -7.82 -24.62 -16.12
N LYS A 218 -7.92 -25.35 -17.22
CA LYS A 218 -9.22 -25.89 -17.69
C LYS A 218 -9.79 -26.87 -16.65
N GLY A 219 -11.07 -26.76 -16.36
CA GLY A 219 -11.76 -27.58 -15.38
C GLY A 219 -11.74 -27.02 -13.95
N SER A 220 -11.03 -25.91 -13.68
CA SER A 220 -11.08 -25.26 -12.36
C SER A 220 -12.49 -24.80 -12.01
N LYS A 221 -12.92 -25.12 -10.79
CA LYS A 221 -14.17 -24.64 -10.21
C LYS A 221 -13.92 -23.30 -9.54
N ILE A 222 -14.65 -22.29 -9.94
CA ILE A 222 -14.46 -20.93 -9.46
C ILE A 222 -15.76 -20.42 -8.85
N SER A 223 -15.66 -19.81 -7.66
CA SER A 223 -16.77 -19.08 -7.07
C SER A 223 -16.30 -17.76 -6.49
N LEU A 224 -17.12 -16.71 -6.67
CA LEU A 224 -16.93 -15.40 -6.05
C LEU A 224 -17.93 -15.28 -4.92
N VAL A 225 -17.46 -15.13 -3.69
CA VAL A 225 -18.28 -15.16 -2.47
C VAL A 225 -18.14 -13.84 -1.72
N GLN A 226 -19.28 -13.23 -1.35
CA GLN A 226 -19.34 -12.04 -0.51
C GLN A 226 -20.28 -12.28 0.65
N ASN A 227 -19.87 -11.94 1.88
CA ASN A 227 -20.66 -12.14 3.09
C ASN A 227 -21.21 -13.58 3.21
N GLU A 228 -20.36 -14.57 2.91
CA GLU A 228 -20.67 -16.01 2.94
C GLU A 228 -21.71 -16.47 1.89
N GLN A 229 -22.13 -15.59 1.00
CA GLN A 229 -23.05 -15.93 -0.09
C GLN A 229 -22.32 -15.96 -1.43
N PRO A 230 -22.55 -16.98 -2.25
CA PRO A 230 -21.99 -17.03 -3.60
C PRO A 230 -22.70 -15.98 -4.47
N LEU A 231 -21.91 -15.12 -5.11
CA LEU A 231 -22.40 -14.17 -6.10
C LEU A 231 -22.37 -14.76 -7.50
N TYR A 232 -21.31 -15.47 -7.83
CA TYR A 232 -21.05 -16.07 -9.13
C TYR A 232 -20.31 -17.38 -8.98
N GLU A 233 -20.64 -18.35 -9.86
CA GLU A 233 -19.97 -19.64 -9.95
C GLU A 233 -19.77 -20.02 -11.40
N CYS A 234 -18.65 -20.66 -11.71
CA CYS A 234 -18.40 -21.23 -13.04
C CYS A 234 -17.35 -22.34 -12.98
N VAL A 235 -17.26 -23.09 -14.11
CA VAL A 235 -16.19 -24.05 -14.37
C VAL A 235 -15.53 -23.66 -15.69
N LEU A 236 -14.21 -23.52 -15.69
CA LEU A 236 -13.41 -23.13 -16.86
C LEU A 236 -13.05 -24.32 -17.76
#